data_b00f6381c14b6ca2765af29e4a8073eb
#
_entry.id   b00f6381c14b6ca2765af29e4a8073eb
#
_cell.length_a   1.000
_cell.length_b   1.000
_cell.length_c   1.000
_cell.angle_alpha   90.00
_cell.angle_beta   90.00
_cell.angle_gamma   90.00
#
_symmetry.space_group_name_H-M   'P 1'
#
loop_
_entity.id
_entity.type
_entity.pdbx_description
1 polymer ?
#
loop_
_entity_poly.entity_id
_entity_poly.type
_entity_poly.pdbx_seq_one_letter_code
_entity_poly.pdbx_strand_id
1 'polypeptide(L)'
;MPELENLYGVPQTPEYHPEIDTGVHVMMSVEQAVRLSDDPVVRFATLLHDLGKAVTPKDNWPHHYGHEQLGLPLIDQFCTRLRVPKKHRAIARLVSEFHTHCHRAQELRPATMLRLLESLDAFRRPDQVEQFVLACEADSRGRTGFENREYPQADLVRSALAATRAIDI
;
A
#
# COMPACT_ATOMS: atom_id res chain seq x y z
N MET A 1 19.35 -5.82 -2.28
CA MET A 1 18.44 -5.42 -3.39
C MET A 1 18.45 -3.90 -3.44
N PRO A 2 19.06 -3.30 -4.47
CA PRO A 2 19.31 -1.86 -4.50
C PRO A 2 18.03 -1.01 -4.32
N GLU A 3 16.90 -1.46 -4.85
CA GLU A 3 15.63 -0.74 -4.73
C GLU A 3 15.17 -0.60 -3.27
N LEU A 4 15.41 -1.61 -2.44
CA LEU A 4 15.08 -1.57 -1.02
C LEU A 4 16.17 -0.85 -0.20
N GLU A 5 17.43 -1.03 -0.57
CA GLU A 5 18.56 -0.34 0.09
C GLU A 5 18.44 1.18 -0.07
N ASN A 6 17.98 1.65 -1.22
CA ASN A 6 17.78 3.06 -1.51
C ASN A 6 16.67 3.73 -0.67
N LEU A 7 15.86 2.97 0.05
CA LEU A 7 14.86 3.52 0.98
C LEU A 7 15.46 3.93 2.33
N TYR A 8 16.58 3.34 2.72
CA TYR A 8 17.26 3.73 3.95
C TYR A 8 17.91 5.10 3.78
N GLY A 9 17.77 5.95 4.78
CA GLY A 9 18.20 7.34 4.74
C GLY A 9 17.24 8.28 4.00
N VAL A 10 16.10 7.79 3.51
CA VAL A 10 15.03 8.62 2.94
C VAL A 10 14.10 9.08 4.07
N PRO A 11 14.08 10.37 4.45
CA PRO A 11 13.31 10.86 5.59
C PRO A 11 11.84 10.98 5.25
N GLN A 12 10.99 10.73 6.24
CA GLN A 12 9.55 10.95 6.23
C GLN A 12 9.16 11.99 7.30
N THR A 13 7.95 12.55 7.19
CA THR A 13 7.43 13.50 8.20
C THR A 13 7.25 12.81 9.56
N PRO A 14 7.90 13.31 10.64
CA PRO A 14 7.84 12.68 11.96
C PRO A 14 6.42 12.62 12.55
N GLU A 15 5.55 13.53 12.12
CA GLU A 15 4.14 13.57 12.55
C GLU A 15 3.38 12.29 12.21
N TYR A 16 3.67 11.70 11.03
CA TYR A 16 2.99 10.49 10.56
C TYR A 16 3.87 9.24 10.66
N HIS A 17 5.18 9.43 10.72
CA HIS A 17 6.19 8.36 10.75
C HIS A 17 7.24 8.65 11.83
N PRO A 18 6.95 8.29 13.10
CA PRO A 18 7.89 8.53 14.20
C PRO A 18 9.25 7.86 14.00
N GLU A 19 9.32 6.78 13.24
CA GLU A 19 10.55 6.09 12.81
C GLU A 19 11.39 6.91 11.81
N ILE A 20 10.79 7.91 11.16
CA ILE A 20 11.40 8.86 10.19
C ILE A 20 11.96 8.18 8.93
N ASP A 21 12.75 7.12 9.05
CA ASP A 21 13.42 6.43 7.94
C ASP A 21 12.47 5.53 7.17
N THR A 22 12.37 5.73 5.85
CA THR A 22 11.47 4.95 4.99
C THR A 22 11.84 3.46 4.93
N GLY A 23 13.13 3.13 4.91
CA GLY A 23 13.57 1.73 4.90
C GLY A 23 13.18 1.00 6.19
N VAL A 24 13.34 1.67 7.33
CA VAL A 24 12.88 1.16 8.64
C VAL A 24 11.37 0.98 8.66
N HIS A 25 10.61 1.99 8.18
CA HIS A 25 9.16 1.92 8.07
C HIS A 25 8.69 0.72 7.26
N VAL A 26 9.27 0.51 6.08
CA VAL A 26 8.91 -0.62 5.21
C VAL A 26 9.13 -1.96 5.91
N MET A 27 10.24 -2.13 6.63
CA MET A 27 10.50 -3.38 7.37
C MET A 27 9.51 -3.58 8.53
N MET A 28 9.17 -2.52 9.27
CA MET A 28 8.13 -2.57 10.30
C MET A 28 6.76 -2.92 9.70
N SER A 29 6.43 -2.38 8.54
CA SER A 29 5.19 -2.69 7.81
C SER A 29 5.14 -4.17 7.39
N VAL A 30 6.25 -4.73 6.92
CA VAL A 30 6.34 -6.17 6.58
C VAL A 30 6.14 -7.04 7.82
N GLU A 31 6.68 -6.66 8.99
CA GLU A 31 6.42 -7.39 10.24
C GLU A 31 4.93 -7.39 10.59
N GLN A 32 4.23 -6.28 10.40
CA GLN A 32 2.78 -6.24 10.58
C GLN A 32 2.04 -7.09 9.54
N ALA A 33 2.47 -7.09 8.28
CA ALA A 33 1.88 -7.94 7.25
C ALA A 33 1.99 -9.44 7.58
N VAL A 34 3.11 -9.86 8.20
CA VAL A 34 3.30 -11.24 8.69
C VAL A 34 2.31 -11.59 9.81
N ARG A 35 1.98 -10.63 10.68
CA ARG A 35 1.00 -10.83 11.77
C ARG A 35 -0.44 -10.86 11.27
N LEU A 36 -0.74 -10.08 10.21
CA LEU A 36 -2.09 -9.93 9.67
C LEU A 36 -2.48 -11.03 8.69
N SER A 37 -1.50 -11.61 7.97
CA SER A 37 -1.80 -12.56 6.90
C SER A 37 -0.66 -13.54 6.62
N ASP A 38 -1.04 -14.80 6.33
CA ASP A 38 -0.12 -15.81 5.83
C ASP A 38 0.09 -15.74 4.30
N ASP A 39 -0.68 -14.89 3.61
CA ASP A 39 -0.59 -14.73 2.15
C ASP A 39 0.71 -14.01 1.77
N PRO A 40 1.63 -14.67 1.03
CA PRO A 40 2.88 -14.07 0.58
C PRO A 40 2.66 -12.87 -0.37
N VAL A 41 1.51 -12.79 -1.04
CA VAL A 41 1.16 -11.67 -1.91
C VAL A 41 1.00 -10.38 -1.09
N VAL A 42 0.35 -10.46 0.08
CA VAL A 42 0.18 -9.31 1.01
C VAL A 42 1.54 -8.82 1.49
N ARG A 43 2.40 -9.74 1.96
CA ARG A 43 3.75 -9.41 2.46
C ARG A 43 4.62 -8.78 1.38
N PHE A 44 4.55 -9.32 0.16
CA PHE A 44 5.30 -8.79 -0.98
C PHE A 44 4.82 -7.40 -1.40
N ALA A 45 3.51 -7.18 -1.46
CA ALA A 45 2.94 -5.88 -1.79
C ALA A 45 3.32 -4.81 -0.75
N THR A 46 3.25 -5.16 0.53
CA THR A 46 3.69 -4.30 1.63
C THR A 46 5.18 -3.94 1.52
N LEU A 47 6.03 -4.90 1.14
CA LEU A 47 7.48 -4.65 0.97
C LEU A 47 7.78 -3.59 -0.09
N LEU A 48 6.96 -3.48 -1.13
CA LEU A 48 7.24 -2.61 -2.29
C LEU A 48 6.39 -1.33 -2.34
N HIS A 49 5.46 -1.12 -1.39
CA HIS A 49 4.48 -0.04 -1.49
C HIS A 49 5.07 1.37 -1.60
N ASP A 50 6.20 1.60 -0.98
CA ASP A 50 6.85 2.90 -0.85
C ASP A 50 8.13 3.07 -1.70
N LEU A 51 8.41 2.18 -2.65
CA LEU A 51 9.63 2.26 -3.48
C LEU A 51 9.79 3.63 -4.17
N GLY A 52 8.70 4.26 -4.51
CA GLY A 52 8.72 5.58 -5.16
C GLY A 52 9.31 6.69 -4.30
N LYS A 53 9.33 6.56 -2.97
CA LYS A 53 9.91 7.58 -2.08
C LYS A 53 11.41 7.75 -2.30
N ALA A 54 12.12 6.70 -2.70
CA ALA A 54 13.55 6.75 -2.99
C ALA A 54 13.92 7.64 -4.19
N VAL A 55 12.97 7.92 -5.08
CA VAL A 55 13.19 8.68 -6.31
C VAL A 55 12.45 10.02 -6.37
N THR A 56 11.80 10.42 -5.28
CA THR A 56 11.23 11.77 -5.17
C THR A 56 12.32 12.83 -5.09
N PRO A 57 12.09 14.06 -5.60
CA PRO A 57 13.07 15.14 -5.52
C PRO A 57 13.47 15.44 -4.08
N LYS A 58 14.78 15.47 -3.80
CA LYS A 58 15.31 15.70 -2.45
C LYS A 58 14.94 17.07 -1.88
N ASP A 59 14.73 18.06 -2.73
CA ASP A 59 14.33 19.40 -2.33
C ASP A 59 12.93 19.44 -1.69
N ASN A 60 12.11 18.42 -1.95
CA ASN A 60 10.78 18.29 -1.36
C ASN A 60 10.76 17.46 -0.07
N TRP A 61 11.88 16.82 0.29
CA TRP A 61 11.94 15.99 1.49
C TRP A 61 11.66 16.81 2.74
N PRO A 62 10.94 16.28 3.71
CA PRO A 62 10.46 14.89 3.88
C PRO A 62 9.11 14.59 3.19
N HIS A 63 8.64 15.45 2.28
CA HIS A 63 7.40 15.22 1.52
C HIS A 63 7.69 14.46 0.23
N HIS A 64 6.90 13.43 -0.05
CA HIS A 64 7.11 12.53 -1.18
C HIS A 64 5.96 12.60 -2.17
N TYR A 65 5.72 13.80 -2.71
CA TYR A 65 4.62 14.00 -3.68
C TYR A 65 4.76 13.11 -4.90
N GLY A 66 3.68 12.35 -5.21
CA GLY A 66 3.61 11.49 -6.37
C GLY A 66 4.44 10.20 -6.26
N HIS A 67 4.92 9.84 -5.06
CA HIS A 67 5.66 8.59 -4.86
C HIS A 67 4.88 7.35 -5.29
N GLU A 68 3.55 7.40 -5.21
CA GLU A 68 2.65 6.32 -5.63
C GLU A 68 2.87 5.97 -7.11
N GLN A 69 2.91 6.97 -7.97
CA GLN A 69 3.13 6.80 -9.41
C GLN A 69 4.60 6.53 -9.75
N LEU A 70 5.52 7.18 -9.04
CA LEU A 70 6.96 6.98 -9.22
C LEU A 70 7.41 5.56 -8.83
N GLY A 71 6.68 4.90 -7.94
CA GLY A 71 6.95 3.52 -7.53
C GLY A 71 6.64 2.49 -8.62
N LEU A 72 5.67 2.75 -9.50
CA LEU A 72 5.17 1.75 -10.46
C LEU A 72 6.26 1.22 -11.41
N PRO A 73 7.06 2.06 -12.08
CA PRO A 73 8.14 1.56 -12.93
C PRO A 73 9.23 0.82 -12.15
N LEU A 74 9.50 1.19 -10.90
CA LEU A 74 10.47 0.51 -10.04
C LEU A 74 9.97 -0.90 -9.68
N ILE A 75 8.69 -1.04 -9.33
CA ILE A 75 8.06 -2.34 -9.09
C ILE A 75 8.13 -3.22 -10.36
N ASP A 76 7.84 -2.64 -11.52
CA ASP A 76 7.89 -3.36 -12.79
C ASP A 76 9.28 -3.89 -13.11
N GLN A 77 10.30 -3.06 -12.94
CA GLN A 77 11.72 -3.44 -13.14
C GLN A 77 12.14 -4.52 -12.14
N PHE A 78 11.83 -4.33 -10.86
CA PHE A 78 12.10 -5.30 -9.79
C PHE A 78 11.48 -6.67 -10.11
N CYS A 79 10.18 -6.67 -10.42
CA CYS A 79 9.44 -7.90 -10.70
C CYS A 79 9.92 -8.61 -11.98
N THR A 80 10.30 -7.86 -13.01
CA THR A 80 10.85 -8.41 -14.25
C THR A 80 12.20 -9.05 -14.01
N ARG A 81 13.10 -8.38 -13.30
CA ARG A 81 14.45 -8.85 -13.00
C ARG A 81 14.43 -10.10 -12.14
N LEU A 82 13.55 -10.18 -11.15
CA LEU A 82 13.44 -11.31 -10.22
C LEU A 82 12.43 -12.38 -10.67
N ARG A 83 11.82 -12.22 -11.84
CA ARG A 83 10.79 -13.14 -12.38
C ARG A 83 9.65 -13.41 -11.40
N VAL A 84 9.18 -12.34 -10.75
CA VAL A 84 8.09 -12.40 -9.77
C VAL A 84 6.78 -12.83 -10.44
N PRO A 85 5.97 -13.71 -9.81
CA PRO A 85 4.68 -14.13 -10.35
C PRO A 85 3.75 -12.93 -10.62
N LYS A 86 2.97 -13.00 -11.69
CA LYS A 86 2.08 -11.92 -12.15
C LYS A 86 1.13 -11.41 -11.06
N LYS A 87 0.59 -12.32 -10.23
CA LYS A 87 -0.32 -11.96 -9.13
C LYS A 87 0.37 -11.05 -8.10
N HIS A 88 1.59 -11.38 -7.68
CA HIS A 88 2.37 -10.57 -6.73
C HIS A 88 2.64 -9.18 -7.29
N ARG A 89 3.08 -9.09 -8.56
CA ARG A 89 3.32 -7.82 -9.25
C ARG A 89 2.04 -6.99 -9.33
N ALA A 90 0.92 -7.59 -9.69
CA ALA A 90 -0.36 -6.88 -9.82
C ALA A 90 -0.78 -6.24 -8.51
N ILE A 91 -0.77 -6.99 -7.39
CA ILE A 91 -1.15 -6.45 -6.07
C ILE A 91 -0.14 -5.43 -5.57
N ALA A 92 1.17 -5.64 -5.76
CA ALA A 92 2.19 -4.66 -5.38
C ALA A 92 1.97 -3.31 -6.09
N ARG A 93 1.63 -3.32 -7.38
CA ARG A 93 1.29 -2.10 -8.13
C ARG A 93 0.06 -1.41 -7.57
N LEU A 94 -1.01 -2.16 -7.29
CA LEU A 94 -2.26 -1.61 -6.74
C LEU A 94 -2.03 -0.99 -5.36
N VAL A 95 -1.26 -1.65 -4.50
CA VAL A 95 -0.93 -1.10 -3.17
C VAL A 95 -0.08 0.16 -3.31
N SER A 96 0.97 0.15 -4.12
CA SER A 96 1.78 1.36 -4.36
C SER A 96 0.95 2.52 -4.87
N GLU A 97 0.05 2.28 -5.82
CA GLU A 97 -0.73 3.34 -6.47
C GLU A 97 -1.85 3.89 -5.59
N PHE A 98 -2.48 3.05 -4.74
CA PHE A 98 -3.74 3.40 -4.08
C PHE A 98 -3.71 3.34 -2.55
N HIS A 99 -2.58 3.00 -1.88
CA HIS A 99 -2.55 2.89 -0.41
C HIS A 99 -2.95 4.21 0.26
N THR A 100 -2.52 5.35 -0.25
CA THR A 100 -2.90 6.68 0.29
C THR A 100 -4.40 6.95 0.15
N HIS A 101 -5.05 6.47 -0.92
CA HIS A 101 -6.51 6.52 -1.04
C HIS A 101 -7.18 5.66 0.04
N CYS A 102 -6.64 4.46 0.30
CA CYS A 102 -7.15 3.59 1.35
C CYS A 102 -7.03 4.24 2.73
N HIS A 103 -5.89 4.85 3.06
CA HIS A 103 -5.70 5.56 4.32
C HIS A 103 -6.70 6.69 4.54
N ARG A 104 -7.15 7.30 3.45
CA ARG A 104 -8.15 8.38 3.46
C ARG A 104 -9.55 7.91 3.08
N ALA A 105 -9.84 6.62 3.19
CA ALA A 105 -11.12 6.05 2.74
C ALA A 105 -12.35 6.74 3.35
N GLN A 106 -12.25 7.20 4.60
CA GLN A 106 -13.32 7.92 5.30
C GLN A 106 -13.63 9.31 4.71
N GLU A 107 -12.68 9.90 3.97
CA GLU A 107 -12.81 11.20 3.33
C GLU A 107 -13.25 11.09 1.86
N LEU A 108 -13.24 9.89 1.30
CA LEU A 108 -13.54 9.67 -0.11
C LEU A 108 -15.03 9.88 -0.39
N ARG A 109 -15.32 10.61 -1.48
CA ARG A 109 -16.68 10.66 -2.01
C ARG A 109 -17.08 9.30 -2.58
N PRO A 110 -18.38 8.93 -2.58
CA PRO A 110 -18.84 7.64 -3.10
C PRO A 110 -18.33 7.32 -4.52
N ALA A 111 -18.32 8.30 -5.40
CA ALA A 111 -17.80 8.14 -6.77
C ALA A 111 -16.29 7.80 -6.80
N THR A 112 -15.50 8.35 -5.87
CA THR A 112 -14.07 8.06 -5.77
C THR A 112 -13.84 6.67 -5.18
N MET A 113 -14.65 6.28 -4.19
CA MET A 113 -14.63 4.92 -3.65
C MET A 113 -14.97 3.89 -4.72
N LEU A 114 -15.98 4.16 -5.55
CA LEU A 114 -16.36 3.27 -6.65
C LEU A 114 -15.19 3.12 -7.66
N ARG A 115 -14.54 4.22 -8.04
CA ARG A 115 -13.35 4.18 -8.92
C ARG A 115 -12.20 3.38 -8.30
N LEU A 116 -11.98 3.49 -6.99
CA LEU A 116 -11.00 2.66 -6.30
C LEU A 116 -11.34 1.17 -6.45
N LEU A 117 -12.59 0.78 -6.19
CA LEU A 117 -13.05 -0.60 -6.35
C LEU A 117 -12.92 -1.10 -7.80
N GLU A 118 -13.22 -0.25 -8.79
CA GLU A 118 -13.00 -0.56 -10.21
C GLU A 118 -11.51 -0.78 -10.52
N SER A 119 -10.64 0.10 -10.02
CA SER A 119 -9.17 -0.02 -10.20
C SER A 119 -8.62 -1.30 -9.57
N LEU A 120 -9.20 -1.73 -8.44
CA LEU A 120 -8.87 -2.99 -7.76
C LEU A 120 -9.45 -4.23 -8.48
N ASP A 121 -10.17 -4.08 -9.59
CA ASP A 121 -10.92 -5.17 -10.23
C ASP A 121 -11.84 -5.94 -9.24
N ALA A 122 -12.38 -5.20 -8.26
CA ALA A 122 -13.06 -5.73 -7.08
C ALA A 122 -14.29 -6.59 -7.40
N PHE A 123 -14.97 -6.28 -8.51
CA PHE A 123 -16.20 -6.97 -8.92
C PHE A 123 -15.92 -8.36 -9.48
N ARG A 124 -14.79 -8.56 -10.15
CA ARG A 124 -14.36 -9.86 -10.69
C ARG A 124 -13.45 -10.62 -9.75
N ARG A 125 -12.66 -9.89 -8.93
CA ARG A 125 -11.60 -10.45 -8.08
C ARG A 125 -11.67 -9.88 -6.66
N PRO A 126 -12.67 -10.22 -5.88
CA PRO A 126 -12.83 -9.70 -4.52
C PRO A 126 -11.67 -10.06 -3.58
N ASP A 127 -10.95 -11.16 -3.87
CA ASP A 127 -9.75 -11.55 -3.14
C ASP A 127 -8.62 -10.51 -3.26
N GLN A 128 -8.55 -9.76 -4.36
CA GLN A 128 -7.60 -8.65 -4.51
C GLN A 128 -7.88 -7.50 -3.56
N VAL A 129 -9.16 -7.24 -3.26
CA VAL A 129 -9.54 -6.21 -2.29
C VAL A 129 -9.04 -6.58 -0.90
N GLU A 130 -9.20 -7.84 -0.50
CA GLU A 130 -8.71 -8.30 0.80
C GLU A 130 -7.18 -8.21 0.89
N GLN A 131 -6.46 -8.65 -0.14
CA GLN A 131 -5.01 -8.51 -0.20
C GLN A 131 -4.55 -7.05 -0.14
N PHE A 132 -5.25 -6.16 -0.83
CA PHE A 132 -4.99 -4.72 -0.85
C PHE A 132 -5.20 -4.08 0.52
N VAL A 133 -6.35 -4.29 1.16
CA VAL A 133 -6.65 -3.65 2.45
C VAL A 133 -5.75 -4.17 3.57
N LEU A 134 -5.37 -5.46 3.56
CA LEU A 134 -4.44 -6.02 4.53
C LEU A 134 -3.03 -5.41 4.38
N ALA A 135 -2.57 -5.17 3.16
CA ALA A 135 -1.28 -4.49 2.93
C ALA A 135 -1.32 -3.02 3.39
N CYS A 136 -2.44 -2.31 3.16
CA CYS A 136 -2.63 -0.94 3.65
C CYS A 136 -2.73 -0.89 5.19
N GLU A 137 -3.38 -1.86 5.82
CA GLU A 137 -3.42 -1.98 7.28
C GLU A 137 -2.03 -2.23 7.87
N ALA A 138 -1.25 -3.10 7.22
CA ALA A 138 0.13 -3.39 7.61
C ALA A 138 1.01 -2.13 7.55
N ASP A 139 0.90 -1.32 6.50
CA ASP A 139 1.54 -0.02 6.40
C ASP A 139 1.14 0.91 7.54
N SER A 140 -0.16 1.05 7.80
CA SER A 140 -0.67 1.90 8.90
C SER A 140 -0.14 1.49 10.27
N ARG A 141 -0.01 0.18 10.52
CA ARG A 141 0.50 -0.38 11.78
C ARG A 141 2.02 -0.46 11.84
N GLY A 142 2.70 -0.39 10.70
CA GLY A 142 4.16 -0.42 10.59
C GLY A 142 4.84 0.88 11.00
N ARG A 143 4.30 1.58 11.98
CA ARG A 143 4.80 2.85 12.51
C ARG A 143 5.03 2.73 14.00
N THR A 144 6.11 3.32 14.48
CA THR A 144 6.49 3.25 15.90
C THR A 144 5.33 3.73 16.79
N GLY A 145 4.85 2.84 17.66
CA GLY A 145 3.74 3.11 18.59
C GLY A 145 2.34 2.90 17.99
N PHE A 146 2.23 2.44 16.73
CA PHE A 146 0.95 2.20 16.08
C PHE A 146 0.67 0.72 15.78
N GLU A 147 1.46 -0.19 16.32
CA GLU A 147 1.43 -1.64 16.02
C GLU A 147 0.07 -2.29 16.28
N ASN A 148 -0.70 -1.74 17.22
CA ASN A 148 -2.03 -2.22 17.61
C ASN A 148 -3.16 -1.25 17.21
N ARG A 149 -2.87 -0.31 16.31
CA ARG A 149 -3.85 0.67 15.86
C ARG A 149 -5.01 0.00 15.15
N GLU A 150 -6.24 0.44 15.45
CA GLU A 150 -7.41 0.10 14.64
C GLU A 150 -7.29 0.72 13.24
N TYR A 151 -7.79 0.00 12.24
CA TYR A 151 -7.78 0.44 10.85
C TYR A 151 -9.17 0.32 10.21
N PRO A 152 -10.12 1.20 10.60
CA PRO A 152 -11.51 1.14 10.12
C PRO A 152 -11.65 1.41 8.61
N GLN A 153 -10.63 1.96 7.98
CA GLN A 153 -10.57 2.17 6.54
C GLN A 153 -10.71 0.86 5.75
N ALA A 154 -10.11 -0.24 6.24
CA ALA A 154 -10.27 -1.55 5.62
C ALA A 154 -11.74 -2.01 5.63
N ASP A 155 -12.43 -1.85 6.75
CA ASP A 155 -13.83 -2.23 6.88
C ASP A 155 -14.74 -1.35 6.02
N LEU A 156 -14.39 -0.08 5.85
CA LEU A 156 -15.13 0.82 4.97
C LEU A 156 -15.01 0.38 3.50
N VAL A 157 -13.82 0.01 3.04
CA VAL A 157 -13.62 -0.51 1.66
C VAL A 157 -14.35 -1.82 1.46
N ARG A 158 -14.30 -2.75 2.44
CA ARG A 158 -15.06 -4.02 2.40
C ARG A 158 -16.57 -3.78 2.34
N SER A 159 -17.08 -2.87 3.16
CA SER A 159 -18.49 -2.50 3.19
C SER A 159 -18.97 -1.85 1.90
N ALA A 160 -18.13 -1.00 1.30
CA ALA A 160 -18.41 -0.38 0.00
C ALA A 160 -18.53 -1.45 -1.10
N LEU A 161 -17.63 -2.44 -1.13
CA LEU A 161 -17.74 -3.57 -2.06
C LEU A 161 -19.00 -4.38 -1.84
N ALA A 162 -19.34 -4.69 -0.57
CA ALA A 162 -20.56 -5.44 -0.25
C ALA A 162 -21.81 -4.69 -0.69
N ALA A 163 -21.87 -3.37 -0.46
CA ALA A 163 -23.00 -2.53 -0.87
C ALA A 163 -23.19 -2.52 -2.39
N THR A 164 -22.10 -2.41 -3.17
CA THR A 164 -22.18 -2.43 -4.63
C THR A 164 -22.66 -3.77 -5.19
N ARG A 165 -22.32 -4.87 -4.53
CA ARG A 165 -22.77 -6.23 -4.91
C ARG A 165 -24.22 -6.53 -4.55
N ALA A 166 -24.77 -5.81 -3.56
CA ALA A 166 -26.17 -5.96 -3.14
C ALA A 166 -27.15 -5.24 -4.08
N ILE A 167 -26.64 -4.40 -5.00
CA ILE A 167 -27.47 -3.74 -6.01
C ILE A 167 -27.67 -4.74 -7.16
N ASP A 168 -28.80 -5.42 -7.15
CA ASP A 168 -29.28 -6.18 -8.31
C ASP A 168 -29.63 -5.19 -9.43
N ILE A 169 -28.86 -5.23 -10.50
CA ILE A 169 -29.15 -4.48 -11.72
C ILE A 169 -29.80 -5.42 -12.75
#